data_37f625a8ab707c1891b3fc5dbe4d587d
#
_entry.id   37f625a8ab707c1891b3fc5dbe4d587d
#
_cell.length_a   1.000
_cell.length_b   1.000
_cell.length_c   1.000
_cell.angle_alpha   90.00
_cell.angle_beta   90.00
_cell.angle_gamma   90.00
#
_symmetry.space_group_name_H-M   'P 1'
#
loop_
_entity.id
_entity.type
_entity.pdbx_description
1 polymer ?
#
loop_
_entity_poly.entity_id
_entity_poly.type
_entity_poly.pdbx_seq_one_letter_code
_entity_poly.pdbx_strand_id
1 'polypeptide(L)'
;MRITAEIKPIPLGRPRLNTTNRGRYLPKSSIEFREKLQWILRSAYSGKPLENSLSVTLHFYKPTKITAKNYGDVDNLAKAVLDAANGILWLDDSQIIELHGYKHKGEGKIEIEVIEND
;
A
#
# COMPACT_ATOMS: atom_id res chain seq x y z
N MET A 1 7.37 -4.44 -13.73
CA MET A 1 7.00 -3.03 -13.47
C MET A 1 7.55 -2.60 -12.12
N ARG A 2 8.14 -1.44 -12.05
CA ARG A 2 8.65 -0.88 -10.80
C ARG A 2 8.19 0.57 -10.67
N ILE A 3 7.60 0.91 -9.52
CA ILE A 3 7.13 2.25 -9.24
C ILE A 3 7.72 2.70 -7.90
N THR A 4 8.23 3.93 -7.86
CA THR A 4 8.66 4.56 -6.61
C THR A 4 7.69 5.69 -6.28
N ALA A 5 7.06 5.59 -5.11
CA ALA A 5 6.13 6.60 -4.63
C ALA A 5 6.80 7.40 -3.52
N GLU A 6 6.97 8.71 -3.74
CA GLU A 6 7.55 9.63 -2.77
C GLU A 6 6.49 10.00 -1.74
N ILE A 7 6.17 9.05 -0.87
CA ILE A 7 5.15 9.19 0.16
C ILE A 7 5.61 8.44 1.40
N LYS A 8 5.38 9.03 2.57
CA LYS A 8 5.70 8.39 3.84
C LYS A 8 4.78 7.19 4.05
N PRO A 9 5.33 5.97 4.24
CA PRO A 9 4.50 4.80 4.52
C PRO A 9 3.68 4.99 5.80
N ILE A 10 2.41 4.63 5.74
CA ILE A 10 1.50 4.67 6.89
C ILE A 10 0.79 3.32 6.94
N PRO A 11 0.78 2.63 8.10
CA PRO A 11 0.06 1.38 8.21
C PRO A 11 -1.44 1.61 8.09
N LEU A 12 -2.16 0.62 7.57
CA LEU A 12 -3.61 0.70 7.48
C LEU A 12 -4.18 0.79 8.91
N GLY A 13 -4.96 1.84 9.14
CA GLY A 13 -5.64 2.00 10.42
C GLY A 13 -6.76 0.99 10.58
N ARG A 14 -7.01 0.55 11.81
CA ARG A 14 -8.12 -0.37 12.08
C ARG A 14 -9.43 0.37 11.90
N PRO A 15 -10.43 -0.23 11.23
CA PRO A 15 -11.76 0.36 11.16
C PRO A 15 -12.30 0.58 12.57
N ARG A 16 -12.89 1.74 12.79
CA ARG A 16 -13.51 2.08 14.08
C ARG A 16 -15.01 1.89 13.99
N LEU A 17 -15.58 1.39 15.08
CA LEU A 17 -17.02 1.25 15.16
C LEU A 17 -17.63 2.63 15.43
N ASN A 18 -18.56 3.02 14.58
CA ASN A 18 -19.34 4.24 14.81
C ASN A 18 -20.50 3.91 15.75
N THR A 19 -20.45 4.41 16.98
CA THR A 19 -21.47 4.11 17.99
C THR A 19 -22.81 4.78 17.69
N THR A 20 -22.82 5.85 16.91
CA THR A 20 -24.03 6.59 16.59
C THR A 20 -24.88 5.86 15.54
N ASN A 21 -24.26 5.42 14.45
CA ASN A 21 -24.97 4.72 13.37
C ASN A 21 -24.49 3.28 13.17
N ARG A 22 -23.71 2.78 14.13
CA ARG A 22 -23.24 1.38 14.16
C ARG A 22 -22.45 0.92 12.92
N GLY A 23 -21.96 1.85 12.12
CA GLY A 23 -21.11 1.53 10.99
C GLY A 23 -19.63 1.50 11.40
N ARG A 24 -18.81 0.93 10.52
CA ARG A 24 -17.36 0.99 10.65
C ARG A 24 -16.81 2.00 9.66
N TYR A 25 -15.76 2.70 10.05
CA TYR A 25 -15.10 3.64 9.17
C TYR A 25 -13.58 3.58 9.36
N LEU A 26 -12.84 3.93 8.28
CA LEU A 26 -11.38 4.03 8.35
C LEU A 26 -10.98 5.36 8.99
N PRO A 27 -9.86 5.39 9.74
CA PRO A 27 -9.31 6.65 10.22
C PRO A 27 -9.03 7.61 9.05
N LYS A 28 -9.17 8.90 9.32
CA LYS A 28 -8.94 9.94 8.31
C LYS A 28 -7.54 9.83 7.69
N SER A 29 -6.51 9.53 8.50
CA SER A 29 -5.14 9.38 8.03
C SER A 29 -5.00 8.25 7.01
N SER A 30 -5.75 7.16 7.18
CA SER A 30 -5.74 6.04 6.23
C SER A 30 -6.39 6.42 4.91
N ILE A 31 -7.47 7.19 4.96
CA ILE A 31 -8.18 7.66 3.76
C ILE A 31 -7.29 8.63 2.98
N GLU A 32 -6.67 9.59 3.66
CA GLU A 32 -5.78 10.58 3.05
C GLU A 32 -4.57 9.92 2.40
N PHE A 33 -3.96 8.94 3.09
CA PHE A 33 -2.85 8.19 2.55
C PHE A 33 -3.26 7.45 1.27
N ARG A 34 -4.39 6.75 1.32
CA ARG A 34 -4.90 5.99 0.17
C ARG A 34 -5.13 6.89 -1.03
N GLU A 35 -5.81 8.02 -0.84
CA GLU A 35 -6.10 8.96 -1.92
C GLU A 35 -4.83 9.53 -2.54
N LYS A 36 -3.87 9.91 -1.71
CA LYS A 36 -2.60 10.45 -2.16
C LYS A 36 -1.78 9.42 -2.92
N LEU A 37 -1.71 8.19 -2.41
CA LEU A 37 -1.01 7.11 -3.08
C LEU A 37 -1.68 6.75 -4.40
N GLN A 38 -3.02 6.69 -4.43
CA GLN A 38 -3.76 6.43 -5.67
C GLN A 38 -3.44 7.45 -6.74
N TRP A 39 -3.36 8.73 -6.37
CA TRP A 39 -3.00 9.78 -7.31
C TRP A 39 -1.58 9.58 -7.87
N ILE A 40 -0.63 9.23 -7.01
CA ILE A 40 0.74 8.94 -7.42
C ILE A 40 0.78 7.75 -8.38
N LEU A 41 0.06 6.68 -8.04
CA LEU A 41 0.03 5.46 -8.86
C LEU A 41 -0.61 5.72 -10.23
N ARG A 42 -1.69 6.49 -10.30
CA ARG A 42 -2.31 6.86 -11.56
C ARG A 42 -1.39 7.71 -12.43
N SER A 43 -0.58 8.56 -11.81
CA SER A 43 0.39 9.38 -12.52
C SER A 43 1.56 8.54 -13.06
N ALA A 44 1.93 7.48 -12.34
CA ALA A 44 3.07 6.62 -12.70
C ALA A 44 2.69 5.50 -13.67
N TYR A 45 1.44 5.08 -13.67
CA TYR A 45 0.96 3.96 -14.48
C TYR A 45 -0.36 4.33 -15.16
N SER A 46 -0.31 4.51 -16.47
CA SER A 46 -1.47 4.91 -17.28
C SER A 46 -2.12 3.74 -18.04
N GLY A 47 -1.57 2.53 -17.92
CA GLY A 47 -2.11 1.36 -18.59
C GLY A 47 -3.37 0.82 -17.92
N LYS A 48 -3.94 -0.22 -18.51
CA LYS A 48 -5.05 -0.93 -17.89
C LYS A 48 -4.57 -1.72 -16.68
N PRO A 49 -5.40 -1.89 -15.66
CA PRO A 49 -5.04 -2.75 -14.53
C PRO A 49 -4.66 -4.16 -15.01
N LEU A 50 -3.61 -4.70 -14.42
CA LEU A 50 -3.15 -6.05 -14.75
C LEU A 50 -4.20 -7.09 -14.33
N GLU A 51 -4.35 -8.15 -15.11
CA GLU A 51 -5.37 -9.17 -14.88
C GLU A 51 -4.81 -10.55 -14.52
N ASN A 52 -3.52 -10.77 -14.78
CA ASN A 52 -2.87 -12.06 -14.52
C ASN A 52 -2.55 -12.23 -13.03
N SER A 53 -2.11 -13.42 -12.65
CA SER A 53 -1.57 -13.61 -11.30
C SER A 53 -0.26 -12.85 -11.17
N LEU A 54 0.00 -12.32 -9.97
CA LEU A 54 1.08 -11.37 -9.74
C LEU A 54 1.98 -11.79 -8.58
N SER A 55 3.26 -11.45 -8.71
CA SER A 55 4.20 -11.44 -7.59
C SER A 55 4.53 -9.99 -7.29
N VAL A 56 4.36 -9.57 -6.04
CA VAL A 56 4.54 -8.18 -5.64
C VAL A 56 5.58 -8.10 -4.54
N THR A 57 6.53 -7.16 -4.69
CA THR A 57 7.53 -6.87 -3.67
C THR A 57 7.42 -5.40 -3.28
N LEU A 58 7.35 -5.14 -1.99
CA LEU A 58 7.21 -3.80 -1.44
C LEU A 58 8.40 -3.48 -0.54
N HIS A 59 8.99 -2.31 -0.76
CA HIS A 59 10.04 -1.79 0.10
C HIS A 59 9.53 -0.48 0.71
N PHE A 60 9.52 -0.42 2.04
CA PHE A 60 9.09 0.75 2.79
C PHE A 60 10.30 1.45 3.39
N TYR A 61 10.35 2.77 3.29
CA TYR A 61 11.43 3.59 3.85
C TYR A 61 10.84 4.66 4.75
N LYS A 62 11.35 4.72 5.98
CA LYS A 62 11.01 5.78 6.95
C LYS A 62 12.28 6.14 7.72
N PRO A 63 12.44 7.40 8.16
CA PRO A 63 13.59 7.80 8.99
C PRO A 63 13.47 7.31 10.44
N THR A 64 12.73 6.26 10.66
CA THR A 64 12.40 5.69 11.97
C THR A 64 13.10 4.34 12.11
N LYS A 65 13.50 3.98 13.34
CA LYS A 65 14.04 2.66 13.61
C LYS A 65 13.06 1.58 13.14
N ILE A 66 13.56 0.60 12.38
CA ILE A 66 12.68 -0.38 11.70
C ILE A 66 11.86 -1.24 12.68
N THR A 67 12.34 -1.43 13.91
CA THR A 67 11.62 -2.20 14.92
C THR A 67 10.75 -1.35 15.84
N ALA A 68 10.75 -0.02 15.66
CA ALA A 68 9.93 0.86 16.48
C ALA A 68 8.44 0.67 16.16
N LYS A 69 7.60 0.71 17.19
CA LYS A 69 6.15 0.54 17.03
C LYS A 69 5.55 1.58 16.09
N ASN A 70 6.07 2.81 16.13
CA ASN A 70 5.55 3.88 15.27
C ASN A 70 6.00 3.76 13.81
N TYR A 71 6.86 2.79 13.48
CA TYR A 71 7.13 2.48 12.08
C TYR A 71 5.91 1.83 11.44
N GLY A 72 5.29 0.92 12.16
CA GLY A 72 4.18 0.12 11.69
C GLY A 72 4.60 -1.30 11.35
N ASP A 73 3.67 -2.22 11.45
CA ASP A 73 3.91 -3.62 11.10
C ASP A 73 3.93 -3.79 9.59
N VAL A 74 4.82 -4.64 9.09
CA VAL A 74 5.01 -4.81 7.64
C VAL A 74 3.74 -5.26 6.93
N ASP A 75 2.92 -6.10 7.56
CA ASP A 75 1.66 -6.57 6.96
C ASP A 75 0.63 -5.44 6.86
N ASN A 76 0.53 -4.58 7.85
CA ASN A 76 -0.37 -3.42 7.81
C ASN A 76 0.09 -2.37 6.81
N LEU A 77 1.40 -2.17 6.68
CA LEU A 77 1.96 -1.29 5.66
C LEU A 77 1.67 -1.81 4.25
N ALA A 78 1.85 -3.12 4.06
CA ALA A 78 1.55 -3.76 2.78
C ALA A 78 0.07 -3.63 2.43
N LYS A 79 -0.81 -3.90 3.38
CA LYS A 79 -2.25 -3.84 3.14
C LYS A 79 -2.69 -2.45 2.71
N ALA A 80 -2.13 -1.40 3.30
CA ALA A 80 -2.46 -0.03 2.90
C ALA A 80 -2.10 0.23 1.43
N VAL A 81 -0.96 -0.30 0.96
CA VAL A 81 -0.53 -0.16 -0.44
C VAL A 81 -1.41 -0.99 -1.36
N LEU A 82 -1.69 -2.25 -0.99
CA LEU A 82 -2.50 -3.13 -1.82
C LEU A 82 -3.92 -2.57 -2.01
N ASP A 83 -4.52 -2.05 -0.95
CA ASP A 83 -5.84 -1.43 -1.03
C ASP A 83 -5.84 -0.22 -1.98
N ALA A 84 -4.80 0.60 -1.91
CA ALA A 84 -4.68 1.77 -2.77
C ALA A 84 -4.51 1.40 -4.25
N ALA A 85 -3.78 0.31 -4.51
CA ALA A 85 -3.45 -0.12 -5.87
C ALA A 85 -4.58 -0.86 -6.59
N ASN A 86 -5.57 -1.35 -5.86
CA ASN A 86 -6.71 -2.05 -6.45
C ASN A 86 -7.45 -1.15 -7.44
N GLY A 87 -7.68 -1.65 -8.65
CA GLY A 87 -8.33 -0.90 -9.71
C GLY A 87 -7.39 0.03 -10.47
N ILE A 88 -6.13 0.13 -10.08
CA ILE A 88 -5.12 0.99 -10.72
C ILE A 88 -4.00 0.15 -11.34
N LEU A 89 -3.24 -0.56 -10.50
CA LEU A 89 -2.16 -1.42 -10.98
C LEU A 89 -2.67 -2.81 -11.36
N TRP A 90 -3.65 -3.31 -10.64
CA TRP A 90 -4.29 -4.59 -10.87
C TRP A 90 -5.78 -4.46 -10.54
N LEU A 91 -6.60 -5.41 -10.97
CA LEU A 91 -8.03 -5.35 -10.71
C LEU A 91 -8.33 -5.57 -9.24
N ASP A 92 -7.71 -6.58 -8.64
CA ASP A 92 -7.93 -6.93 -7.25
C ASP A 92 -6.69 -7.62 -6.67
N ASP A 93 -6.45 -7.43 -5.38
CA ASP A 93 -5.29 -8.02 -4.72
C ASP A 93 -5.39 -9.54 -4.56
N SER A 94 -6.55 -10.13 -4.85
CA SER A 94 -6.70 -11.58 -4.92
C SER A 94 -5.84 -12.20 -6.03
N GLN A 95 -5.37 -11.39 -6.98
CA GLN A 95 -4.47 -11.85 -8.04
C GLN A 95 -3.04 -12.08 -7.54
N ILE A 96 -2.71 -11.55 -6.36
CA ILE A 96 -1.36 -11.63 -5.82
C ILE A 96 -1.13 -13.00 -5.20
N ILE A 97 -0.23 -13.78 -5.81
CA ILE A 97 0.11 -15.12 -5.33
C ILE A 97 1.39 -15.15 -4.51
N GLU A 98 2.21 -14.11 -4.64
CA GLU A 98 3.42 -13.92 -3.83
C GLU A 98 3.50 -12.48 -3.38
N LEU A 99 3.75 -12.27 -2.09
CA LEU A 99 3.91 -10.94 -1.53
C LEU A 99 5.13 -10.90 -0.64
N HIS A 100 6.04 -9.99 -0.93
CA HIS A 100 7.23 -9.75 -0.12
C HIS A 100 7.24 -8.30 0.36
N GLY A 101 7.45 -8.09 1.64
CA GLY A 101 7.50 -6.77 2.25
C GLY A 101 8.77 -6.57 3.07
N TYR A 102 9.42 -5.42 2.90
CA TYR A 102 10.66 -5.10 3.60
C TYR A 102 10.57 -3.70 4.17
N LYS A 103 11.01 -3.56 5.42
CA LYS A 103 11.14 -2.25 6.08
C LYS A 103 12.59 -1.82 6.07
N HIS A 104 12.83 -0.59 5.68
CA HIS A 104 14.16 0.02 5.64
C HIS A 104 14.14 1.34 6.37
N LYS A 105 15.31 1.79 6.82
CA LYS A 105 15.48 3.12 7.37
C LYS A 105 15.96 4.05 6.25
N GLY A 106 15.32 5.18 6.07
CA GLY A 106 15.67 6.14 5.02
C GLY A 106 14.58 7.19 4.87
N GLU A 107 14.71 8.03 3.86
CA GLU A 107 13.67 9.02 3.56
C GLU A 107 12.36 8.34 3.17
N GLY A 108 11.25 8.96 3.55
CA GLY A 108 9.93 8.39 3.32
C GLY A 108 9.62 8.13 1.86
N LYS A 109 9.51 6.85 1.50
CA LYS A 109 9.08 6.43 0.17
C LYS A 109 8.64 4.99 0.18
N ILE A 110 7.98 4.57 -0.87
CA ILE A 110 7.56 3.18 -1.09
C ILE A 110 8.00 2.77 -2.48
N GLU A 111 8.71 1.64 -2.59
CA GLU A 111 9.03 1.06 -3.89
C GLU A 111 8.14 -0.16 -4.10
N ILE A 112 7.52 -0.25 -5.26
CA ILE A 112 6.59 -1.32 -5.62
C ILE A 112 7.14 -2.03 -6.86
N GLU A 113 7.40 -3.32 -6.74
CA GLU A 113 7.80 -4.16 -7.87
C GLU A 113 6.68 -5.15 -8.15
N VAL A 114 6.25 -5.22 -9.41
CA VAL A 114 5.18 -6.12 -9.84
C VAL A 114 5.69 -6.97 -10.98
N ILE A 115 5.56 -8.29 -10.84
CA ILE A 115 5.89 -9.25 -11.89
C ILE A 115 4.61 -10.00 -12.23
N GLU A 116 4.26 -10.00 -13.53
CA GLU A 116 3.14 -10.79 -14.00
C GLU A 116 3.58 -12.24 -14.20
N ASN A 117 2.76 -13.15 -13.69
CA ASN A 117 2.96 -14.59 -13.87
C ASN A 117 1.94 -15.10 -14.90
N ASP A 118 2.40 -15.95 -15.76
CA ASP A 118 1.52 -16.56 -16.76
C ASP A 118 0.65 -17.67 -16.19
#